data_a3aba427db2ee1d7f6c4f3cca2a430a5
#
_entry.id   a3aba427db2ee1d7f6c4f3cca2a430a5
#
_cell.length_a   1.000
_cell.length_b   1.000
_cell.length_c   1.000
_cell.angle_alpha   90.00
_cell.angle_beta   90.00
_cell.angle_gamma   90.00
#
_symmetry.space_group_name_H-M   'P 1'
#
loop_
_entity.id
_entity.type
_entity.pdbx_description
1 polymer ?
#
loop_
_entity_poly.entity_id
_entity_poly.type
_entity_poly.pdbx_seq_one_letter_code
_entity_poly.pdbx_strand_id
1 'polypeptide(L)'
;MFLGDHWIGMEPFMEEFQTIGLDAVVGSVGNGATLRLISDIEGVRYTEGRFLPYFFPDTFHEGGDPTREAKVNWVTARRAILRKPIDRIGYGGYLKLATQFPDFIDYVESVCKEFRELYENIKGTTPYCVKRVAILNCWGKMRAWGNHMVHHAIYYKQNYSYAGIIEALSGAPFDVKFISFDDIRNHPDLLDSFDVVLNVGDAYTAYTGGDNWKDEAILTAVRRFVYRGGGFIGVGEPASCQWQGHFFQLADILGVEEETGYTLNVDKYNWQDHAHFITEDSGDAIDFGEGKKNIFALESATVLRQIDKGVQLAVNTFGQGRGVYISGLPYSFANSRLLYRAILWAASAEGKIHRWFSTNYNVEVHALSLIHI
;
A
#
# COMPACT_ATOMS: atom_id res chain seq x y z
N MET A 1 -6.09 -15.79 20.79
CA MET A 1 -4.71 -15.28 20.65
C MET A 1 -4.79 -13.91 19.97
N PHE A 2 -3.96 -12.96 20.39
CA PHE A 2 -3.88 -11.62 19.78
C PHE A 2 -2.52 -11.43 19.11
N LEU A 3 -2.52 -10.89 17.92
CA LEU A 3 -1.31 -10.44 17.24
C LEU A 3 -1.16 -8.93 17.35
N GLY A 4 0.05 -8.47 17.61
CA GLY A 4 0.39 -7.05 17.56
C GLY A 4 0.93 -6.63 16.21
N ASP A 5 1.17 -5.34 16.02
CA ASP A 5 1.59 -4.74 14.74
C ASP A 5 2.83 -5.37 14.13
N HIS A 6 3.81 -5.72 14.95
CA HIS A 6 5.04 -6.36 14.50
C HIS A 6 4.83 -7.77 13.95
N TRP A 7 3.61 -8.30 14.09
CA TRP A 7 3.21 -9.59 13.53
C TRP A 7 2.49 -9.46 12.20
N ILE A 8 2.22 -8.27 11.73
CA ILE A 8 1.51 -8.03 10.46
C ILE A 8 2.22 -8.68 9.26
N GLY A 9 3.54 -8.79 9.30
CA GLY A 9 4.29 -9.55 8.30
C GLY A 9 4.19 -11.08 8.40
N MET A 10 3.37 -11.58 9.31
CA MET A 10 3.21 -13.02 9.57
C MET A 10 1.82 -13.55 9.24
N GLU A 11 0.90 -12.70 8.78
CA GLU A 11 -0.45 -13.05 8.32
C GLU A 11 -0.47 -14.23 7.35
N PRO A 12 0.57 -14.41 6.58
CA PRO A 12 0.67 -15.49 5.63
C PRO A 12 0.71 -16.89 6.22
N PHE A 13 0.84 -17.00 7.51
CA PHE A 13 0.62 -18.26 8.21
C PHE A 13 -0.85 -18.45 8.59
N MET A 14 -1.75 -18.01 7.70
CA MET A 14 -3.18 -18.12 7.94
C MET A 14 -3.64 -19.55 8.21
N GLU A 15 -3.08 -20.52 7.51
CA GLU A 15 -3.36 -21.92 7.78
C GLU A 15 -2.93 -22.32 9.20
N GLU A 16 -1.75 -21.88 9.65
CA GLU A 16 -1.27 -22.09 11.00
C GLU A 16 -2.13 -21.35 12.01
N PHE A 17 -2.51 -20.11 11.73
CA PHE A 17 -3.39 -19.32 12.60
C PHE A 17 -4.76 -19.92 12.72
N GLN A 18 -5.34 -20.44 11.66
CA GLN A 18 -6.59 -21.17 11.70
C GLN A 18 -6.47 -22.43 12.56
N THR A 19 -5.36 -23.16 12.42
CA THR A 19 -5.09 -24.36 13.21
C THR A 19 -4.98 -24.07 14.71
N ILE A 20 -4.36 -22.96 15.10
CA ILE A 20 -4.24 -22.55 16.50
C ILE A 20 -5.44 -21.75 17.02
N GLY A 21 -6.47 -21.55 16.19
CA GLY A 21 -7.68 -20.83 16.57
C GLY A 21 -7.45 -19.34 16.85
N LEU A 22 -6.80 -18.65 15.92
CA LEU A 22 -6.63 -17.21 16.01
C LEU A 22 -7.98 -16.51 15.84
N ASP A 23 -8.48 -15.95 16.94
CA ASP A 23 -9.77 -15.26 16.95
C ASP A 23 -9.66 -13.75 16.69
N ALA A 24 -8.54 -13.15 17.05
CA ALA A 24 -8.39 -11.71 17.03
C ALA A 24 -7.00 -11.25 16.64
N VAL A 25 -6.94 -10.13 15.94
CA VAL A 25 -5.71 -9.41 15.60
C VAL A 25 -5.78 -8.00 16.15
N VAL A 26 -4.66 -7.54 16.67
CA VAL A 26 -4.50 -6.20 17.25
C VAL A 26 -3.46 -5.45 16.46
N GLY A 27 -3.81 -4.25 15.99
CA GLY A 27 -2.91 -3.35 15.31
C GLY A 27 -2.80 -1.98 15.99
N SER A 28 -1.76 -1.23 15.66
CA SER A 28 -1.61 0.16 16.09
C SER A 28 -2.58 1.09 15.37
N VAL A 29 -3.13 2.04 16.10
CA VAL A 29 -3.82 3.19 15.51
C VAL A 29 -2.81 4.23 14.96
N GLY A 30 -1.53 3.87 14.89
CA GLY A 30 -0.47 4.76 14.41
C GLY A 30 -0.62 5.18 12.95
N ASN A 31 -1.26 4.35 12.15
CA ASN A 31 -1.51 4.65 10.74
C ASN A 31 -2.67 3.83 10.19
N GLY A 32 -3.23 4.27 9.07
CA GLY A 32 -4.30 3.57 8.38
C GLY A 32 -3.84 2.27 7.71
N ALA A 33 -2.57 2.21 7.29
CA ALA A 33 -2.00 1.03 6.65
C ALA A 33 -2.07 -0.20 7.54
N THR A 34 -1.68 -0.07 8.81
CA THR A 34 -1.78 -1.15 9.80
C THR A 34 -3.20 -1.66 9.95
N LEU A 35 -4.15 -0.76 10.15
CA LEU A 35 -5.57 -1.14 10.30
C LEU A 35 -6.13 -1.78 9.05
N ARG A 36 -5.71 -1.31 7.89
CA ARG A 36 -6.13 -1.87 6.61
C ARG A 36 -5.61 -3.29 6.41
N LEU A 37 -4.35 -3.54 6.77
CA LEU A 37 -3.75 -4.88 6.72
C LEU A 37 -4.48 -5.86 7.64
N ILE A 38 -4.62 -5.51 8.93
CA ILE A 38 -5.25 -6.44 9.89
C ILE A 38 -6.71 -6.75 9.57
N SER A 39 -7.42 -5.82 8.93
CA SER A 39 -8.82 -6.01 8.59
C SER A 39 -9.05 -6.91 7.38
N ASP A 40 -8.01 -7.25 6.62
CA ASP A 40 -8.08 -8.17 5.49
C ASP A 40 -7.50 -9.58 5.79
N ILE A 41 -7.04 -9.82 7.02
CA ILE A 41 -6.55 -11.16 7.39
C ILE A 41 -7.72 -12.14 7.37
N GLU A 42 -7.61 -13.12 6.50
CA GLU A 42 -8.64 -14.14 6.32
C GLU A 42 -8.77 -15.02 7.57
N GLY A 43 -10.00 -15.39 7.93
CA GLY A 43 -10.27 -16.24 9.10
C GLY A 43 -10.28 -15.51 10.44
N VAL A 44 -9.80 -14.28 10.53
CA VAL A 44 -9.88 -13.46 11.73
C VAL A 44 -11.31 -12.94 11.91
N ARG A 45 -11.87 -13.15 13.09
CA ARG A 45 -13.25 -12.74 13.42
C ARG A 45 -13.34 -11.44 14.20
N TYR A 46 -12.22 -10.98 14.77
CA TYR A 46 -12.18 -9.83 15.65
C TYR A 46 -10.91 -9.01 15.43
N THR A 47 -11.08 -7.73 15.23
CA THR A 47 -9.99 -6.78 14.98
C THR A 47 -9.98 -5.65 16.01
N GLU A 48 -8.81 -5.27 16.50
CA GLU A 48 -8.65 -4.22 17.49
C GLU A 48 -7.54 -3.23 17.09
N GLY A 49 -7.84 -1.94 17.15
CA GLY A 49 -6.86 -0.86 17.03
C GLY A 49 -6.49 -0.31 18.40
N ARG A 50 -5.19 -0.11 18.66
CA ARG A 50 -4.69 0.44 19.93
C ARG A 50 -3.86 1.69 19.72
N PHE A 51 -4.12 2.70 20.51
CA PHE A 51 -3.24 3.87 20.60
C PHE A 51 -1.95 3.51 21.34
N LEU A 52 -0.81 3.87 20.77
CA LEU A 52 0.54 3.83 21.36
C LEU A 52 0.85 2.50 22.08
N PRO A 53 0.80 1.34 21.39
CA PRO A 53 0.86 0.06 22.07
C PRO A 53 2.24 -0.34 22.58
N TYR A 54 3.36 0.19 22.04
CA TYR A 54 4.67 -0.43 22.27
C TYR A 54 5.85 0.47 22.60
N PHE A 55 5.91 1.73 22.19
CA PHE A 55 7.10 2.57 22.33
C PHE A 55 6.93 3.63 23.41
N PHE A 56 6.78 3.17 24.65
CA PHE A 56 6.46 4.01 25.79
C PHE A 56 7.52 5.06 26.14
N PRO A 57 8.83 4.75 26.14
CA PRO A 57 9.85 5.73 26.46
C PRO A 57 9.91 6.88 25.47
N ASP A 58 9.55 6.60 24.22
CA ASP A 58 9.67 7.59 23.13
C ASP A 58 8.53 8.62 23.14
N THR A 59 7.40 8.28 23.74
CA THR A 59 6.22 9.13 23.76
C THR A 59 5.84 9.62 25.15
N PHE A 60 5.88 8.71 26.15
CA PHE A 60 5.49 9.01 27.54
C PHE A 60 6.70 9.36 28.41
N HIS A 61 7.32 10.49 28.14
CA HIS A 61 8.45 11.02 28.90
C HIS A 61 8.22 12.49 29.22
N GLU A 62 9.00 13.06 30.14
CA GLU A 62 8.95 14.48 30.43
C GLU A 62 9.22 15.32 29.17
N GLY A 63 8.29 16.20 28.82
CA GLY A 63 8.33 16.99 27.57
C GLY A 63 7.77 16.28 26.34
N GLY A 64 7.36 15.02 26.44
CA GLY A 64 6.63 14.33 25.38
C GLY A 64 5.19 14.82 25.20
N ASP A 65 4.63 14.66 24.01
CA ASP A 65 3.27 15.06 23.70
C ASP A 65 2.45 13.89 23.09
N PRO A 66 2.05 12.92 23.93
CA PRO A 66 1.26 11.78 23.47
C PRO A 66 -0.12 12.18 22.94
N THR A 67 -0.66 13.29 23.39
CA THR A 67 -1.96 13.80 22.91
C THR A 67 -1.86 14.24 21.46
N ARG A 68 -0.82 14.97 21.10
CA ARG A 68 -0.58 15.40 19.72
C ARG A 68 -0.39 14.19 18.81
N GLU A 69 0.41 13.23 19.22
CA GLU A 69 0.64 12.00 18.47
C GLU A 69 -0.68 11.24 18.24
N ALA A 70 -1.47 11.03 19.30
CA ALA A 70 -2.77 10.38 19.18
C ALA A 70 -3.73 11.11 18.23
N LYS A 71 -3.71 12.45 18.21
CA LYS A 71 -4.51 13.24 17.26
C LYS A 71 -4.11 13.00 15.81
N VAL A 72 -2.81 12.97 15.51
CA VAL A 72 -2.31 12.67 14.18
C VAL A 72 -2.69 11.23 13.78
N ASN A 73 -2.49 10.29 14.69
CA ASN A 73 -2.79 8.88 14.45
C ASN A 73 -4.29 8.65 14.17
N TRP A 74 -5.17 9.31 14.92
CA TRP A 74 -6.60 9.16 14.69
C TRP A 74 -7.06 9.67 13.32
N VAL A 75 -6.49 10.76 12.84
CA VAL A 75 -6.82 11.29 11.49
C VAL A 75 -6.52 10.26 10.41
N THR A 76 -5.39 9.56 10.49
CA THR A 76 -5.03 8.55 9.49
C THR A 76 -5.81 7.24 9.69
N ALA A 77 -5.96 6.79 10.93
CA ALA A 77 -6.69 5.56 11.26
C ALA A 77 -8.17 5.60 10.84
N ARG A 78 -8.83 6.74 11.09
CA ARG A 78 -10.25 6.93 10.75
C ARG A 78 -10.54 6.68 9.27
N ARG A 79 -9.63 7.02 8.37
CA ARG A 79 -9.74 6.78 6.94
C ARG A 79 -9.91 5.28 6.62
N ALA A 80 -9.06 4.46 7.22
CA ALA A 80 -9.13 3.00 7.06
C ALA A 80 -10.44 2.43 7.62
N ILE A 81 -10.85 2.88 8.79
CA ILE A 81 -12.08 2.44 9.46
C ILE A 81 -13.32 2.73 8.61
N LEU A 82 -13.36 3.87 7.93
CA LEU A 82 -14.46 4.21 7.01
C LEU A 82 -14.56 3.27 5.79
N ARG A 83 -13.46 2.66 5.42
CA ARG A 83 -13.41 1.71 4.29
C ARG A 83 -13.62 0.26 4.73
N LYS A 84 -13.08 -0.09 5.89
CA LYS A 84 -13.25 -1.40 6.50
C LYS A 84 -13.24 -1.26 8.02
N PRO A 85 -14.39 -1.35 8.68
CA PRO A 85 -14.49 -1.19 10.12
C PRO A 85 -13.66 -2.24 10.87
N ILE A 86 -13.10 -1.80 12.00
CA ILE A 86 -12.55 -2.67 13.04
C ILE A 86 -13.55 -2.79 14.20
N ASP A 87 -13.42 -3.82 15.02
CA ASP A 87 -14.43 -4.12 16.04
C ASP A 87 -14.23 -3.32 17.33
N ARG A 88 -12.98 -2.93 17.61
CA ARG A 88 -12.63 -2.28 18.85
C ARG A 88 -11.48 -1.29 18.71
N ILE A 89 -11.52 -0.22 19.52
CA ILE A 89 -10.43 0.75 19.62
C ILE A 89 -10.19 1.11 21.09
N GLY A 90 -8.94 1.41 21.45
CA GLY A 90 -8.59 1.84 22.79
C GLY A 90 -7.10 2.11 22.99
N TYR A 91 -6.70 2.23 24.26
CA TYR A 91 -5.31 2.33 24.66
C TYR A 91 -4.76 0.95 25.00
N GLY A 92 -3.61 0.61 24.46
CA GLY A 92 -3.00 -0.72 24.60
C GLY A 92 -1.73 -0.79 25.44
N GLY A 93 -1.29 0.33 26.00
CA GLY A 93 -0.03 0.43 26.75
C GLY A 93 -0.15 0.29 28.26
N TYR A 94 0.92 0.68 28.96
CA TYR A 94 0.94 0.69 30.43
C TYR A 94 0.15 1.88 30.97
N LEU A 95 -0.97 1.61 31.61
CA LEU A 95 -1.85 2.64 32.16
C LEU A 95 -1.13 3.60 33.11
N LYS A 96 -0.18 3.08 33.91
CA LYS A 96 0.61 3.91 34.83
C LYS A 96 1.39 5.02 34.13
N LEU A 97 1.86 4.80 32.92
CA LEU A 97 2.52 5.85 32.13
C LEU A 97 1.50 6.85 31.59
N ALA A 98 0.43 6.34 31.00
CA ALA A 98 -0.62 7.18 30.41
C ALA A 98 -1.29 8.11 31.44
N THR A 99 -1.49 7.67 32.69
CA THR A 99 -2.09 8.48 33.75
C THR A 99 -1.27 9.71 34.14
N GLN A 100 -0.03 9.82 33.72
CA GLN A 100 0.77 11.03 33.87
C GLN A 100 0.42 12.11 32.84
N PHE A 101 -0.36 11.76 31.84
CA PHE A 101 -0.80 12.63 30.76
C PHE A 101 -2.35 12.65 30.68
N PRO A 102 -3.02 13.37 31.56
CA PRO A 102 -4.49 13.37 31.62
C PRO A 102 -5.14 13.79 30.31
N ASP A 103 -4.58 14.79 29.59
CA ASP A 103 -5.11 15.24 28.30
C ASP A 103 -5.08 14.12 27.24
N PHE A 104 -4.09 13.21 27.31
CA PHE A 104 -4.05 12.04 26.42
C PHE A 104 -5.19 11.07 26.76
N ILE A 105 -5.43 10.80 28.04
CA ILE A 105 -6.53 9.92 28.48
C ILE A 105 -7.87 10.47 28.02
N ASP A 106 -8.12 11.77 28.28
CA ASP A 106 -9.36 12.45 27.89
C ASP A 106 -9.55 12.41 26.37
N TYR A 107 -8.45 12.58 25.60
CA TYR A 107 -8.51 12.48 24.15
C TYR A 107 -8.85 11.05 23.69
N VAL A 108 -8.20 10.02 24.24
CA VAL A 108 -8.53 8.62 23.90
C VAL A 108 -9.98 8.29 24.25
N GLU A 109 -10.48 8.78 25.39
CA GLU A 109 -11.89 8.62 25.73
C GLU A 109 -12.81 9.28 24.69
N SER A 110 -12.49 10.49 24.26
CA SER A 110 -13.26 11.19 23.22
C SER A 110 -13.28 10.43 21.91
N VAL A 111 -12.13 9.87 21.50
CA VAL A 111 -12.02 9.02 20.29
C VAL A 111 -12.84 7.74 20.44
N CYS A 112 -12.83 7.12 21.61
CA CYS A 112 -13.67 5.94 21.85
C CYS A 112 -15.18 6.23 21.71
N LYS A 113 -15.61 7.44 22.06
CA LYS A 113 -17.01 7.89 21.84
C LYS A 113 -17.28 8.12 20.37
N GLU A 114 -16.40 8.88 19.69
CA GLU A 114 -16.49 9.12 18.23
C GLU A 114 -16.49 7.79 17.46
N PHE A 115 -15.63 6.86 17.83
CA PHE A 115 -15.56 5.55 17.17
C PHE A 115 -16.87 4.76 17.31
N ARG A 116 -17.50 4.76 18.48
CA ARG A 116 -18.80 4.08 18.65
C ARG A 116 -19.87 4.69 17.75
N GLU A 117 -19.96 6.01 17.71
CA GLU A 117 -20.92 6.72 16.85
C GLU A 117 -20.63 6.41 15.37
N LEU A 118 -19.35 6.46 14.96
CA LEU A 118 -18.93 6.12 13.62
C LEU A 118 -19.29 4.68 13.27
N TYR A 119 -18.94 3.73 14.14
CA TYR A 119 -19.21 2.30 13.93
C TYR A 119 -20.71 2.04 13.77
N GLU A 120 -21.55 2.61 14.62
CA GLU A 120 -23.02 2.46 14.53
C GLU A 120 -23.57 3.01 13.19
N ASN A 121 -22.97 4.07 12.67
CA ASN A 121 -23.38 4.67 11.42
C ASN A 121 -22.90 3.91 10.18
N ILE A 122 -21.74 3.22 10.26
CA ILE A 122 -21.17 2.53 9.09
C ILE A 122 -21.40 1.01 9.10
N LYS A 123 -21.74 0.41 10.24
CA LYS A 123 -22.04 -1.01 10.29
C LYS A 123 -23.19 -1.36 9.35
N GLY A 124 -23.02 -2.42 8.58
CA GLY A 124 -24.01 -2.83 7.58
C GLY A 124 -24.04 -1.96 6.32
N THR A 125 -23.13 -1.00 6.18
CA THR A 125 -22.93 -0.28 4.92
C THR A 125 -21.84 -0.94 4.08
N THR A 126 -21.89 -0.71 2.77
CA THR A 126 -20.81 -1.11 1.85
C THR A 126 -20.16 0.14 1.27
N PRO A 127 -18.84 0.33 1.42
CA PRO A 127 -18.14 1.42 0.79
C PRO A 127 -18.25 1.36 -0.73
N TYR A 128 -18.56 2.49 -1.35
CA TYR A 128 -18.54 2.59 -2.80
C TYR A 128 -17.09 2.54 -3.29
N CYS A 129 -16.84 1.71 -4.30
CA CYS A 129 -15.53 1.54 -4.91
C CYS A 129 -15.61 1.80 -6.41
N VAL A 130 -14.71 2.63 -6.93
CA VAL A 130 -14.66 2.95 -8.37
C VAL A 130 -13.95 1.86 -9.17
N LYS A 131 -12.99 1.18 -8.57
CA LYS A 131 -12.18 0.11 -9.15
C LYS A 131 -11.71 -0.88 -8.09
N ARG A 132 -11.36 -2.09 -8.53
CA ARG A 132 -10.82 -3.16 -7.68
C ARG A 132 -9.31 -3.24 -7.89
N VAL A 133 -8.57 -3.20 -6.79
CA VAL A 133 -7.12 -3.14 -6.77
C VAL A 133 -6.55 -4.31 -5.96
N ALA A 134 -5.64 -5.07 -6.55
CA ALA A 134 -4.88 -6.09 -5.84
C ALA A 134 -3.49 -5.55 -5.48
N ILE A 135 -3.04 -5.80 -4.26
CA ILE A 135 -1.65 -5.60 -3.84
C ILE A 135 -1.02 -6.98 -3.71
N LEU A 136 0.03 -7.23 -4.50
CA LEU A 136 0.79 -8.47 -4.40
C LEU A 136 1.58 -8.49 -3.11
N ASN A 137 1.58 -9.64 -2.46
CA ASN A 137 2.28 -9.86 -1.22
C ASN A 137 2.86 -11.27 -1.19
N CYS A 138 4.01 -11.42 -0.58
CA CYS A 138 4.65 -12.71 -0.42
C CYS A 138 4.35 -13.26 0.98
N TRP A 139 3.09 -13.57 1.22
CA TRP A 139 2.69 -14.16 2.47
C TRP A 139 3.60 -15.35 2.85
N GLY A 140 3.84 -15.61 4.11
CA GLY A 140 4.71 -16.68 4.61
C GLY A 140 6.19 -16.33 4.65
N LYS A 141 6.74 -15.79 3.57
CA LYS A 141 8.15 -15.38 3.51
C LYS A 141 8.44 -14.09 4.27
N MET A 142 7.43 -13.29 4.56
CA MET A 142 7.58 -12.10 5.39
C MET A 142 8.06 -12.43 6.80
N ARG A 143 7.66 -13.55 7.37
CA ARG A 143 8.16 -14.00 8.67
C ARG A 143 9.66 -14.28 8.63
N ALA A 144 10.12 -15.06 7.65
CA ALA A 144 11.54 -15.36 7.51
C ALA A 144 12.36 -14.08 7.33
N TRP A 145 11.89 -13.16 6.50
CA TRP A 145 12.50 -11.85 6.31
C TRP A 145 12.50 -11.03 7.61
N GLY A 146 11.36 -10.90 8.28
CA GLY A 146 11.24 -10.18 9.54
C GLY A 146 12.06 -10.77 10.68
N ASN A 147 12.30 -12.08 10.71
CA ASN A 147 13.14 -12.72 11.72
C ASN A 147 14.64 -12.42 11.54
N HIS A 148 15.08 -12.20 10.31
CA HIS A 148 16.47 -11.83 10.03
C HIS A 148 16.76 -10.36 10.28
N MET A 149 15.72 -9.59 10.36
CA MET A 149 15.79 -8.16 10.41
C MET A 149 15.27 -7.69 11.77
N VAL A 150 15.95 -6.80 12.43
CA VAL A 150 15.48 -6.22 13.68
C VAL A 150 14.23 -5.43 13.37
N HIS A 151 13.08 -5.90 13.78
CA HIS A 151 11.76 -5.38 13.45
C HIS A 151 11.63 -3.85 13.51
N HIS A 152 12.34 -3.22 14.42
CA HIS A 152 12.28 -1.78 14.62
C HIS A 152 13.23 -0.97 13.74
N ALA A 153 14.28 -1.57 13.21
CA ALA A 153 15.33 -0.82 12.51
C ALA A 153 15.17 -0.78 10.99
N ILE A 154 14.48 -1.79 10.43
CA ILE A 154 14.36 -1.97 8.99
C ILE A 154 13.27 -1.24 8.35
N TYR A 155 12.37 -1.15 9.11
CA TYR A 155 11.02 -0.78 8.85
C TYR A 155 10.90 0.49 8.00
N TYR A 156 11.70 1.49 8.29
CA TYR A 156 11.52 2.78 7.65
C TYR A 156 12.11 2.91 6.24
N LYS A 157 13.18 2.21 5.94
CA LYS A 157 13.83 2.37 4.64
C LYS A 157 13.39 1.34 3.61
N GLN A 158 13.16 0.11 4.05
CA GLN A 158 12.94 -1.02 3.15
C GLN A 158 11.49 -1.27 2.80
N ASN A 159 10.56 -0.78 3.61
CA ASN A 159 9.13 -0.94 3.33
C ASN A 159 8.37 0.38 3.17
N TYR A 160 9.06 1.51 3.16
CA TYR A 160 8.38 2.80 3.25
C TYR A 160 7.47 3.09 2.04
N SER A 161 7.86 2.68 0.84
CA SER A 161 6.98 2.76 -0.32
C SER A 161 5.80 1.82 -0.18
N TYR A 162 6.01 0.60 0.32
CA TYR A 162 4.93 -0.36 0.56
C TYR A 162 3.92 0.18 1.58
N ALA A 163 4.39 0.60 2.75
CA ALA A 163 3.55 1.21 3.76
C ALA A 163 2.88 2.51 3.26
N GLY A 164 3.60 3.33 2.50
CA GLY A 164 3.08 4.56 1.92
C GLY A 164 1.95 4.33 0.92
N ILE A 165 2.05 3.31 0.08
CA ILE A 165 1.00 2.89 -0.84
C ILE A 165 -0.24 2.42 -0.09
N ILE A 166 -0.08 1.57 0.93
CA ILE A 166 -1.22 1.07 1.72
C ILE A 166 -1.87 2.22 2.49
N GLU A 167 -1.07 3.13 3.06
CA GLU A 167 -1.59 4.31 3.73
C GLU A 167 -2.40 5.19 2.77
N ALA A 168 -1.88 5.47 1.58
CA ALA A 168 -2.59 6.21 0.56
C ALA A 168 -3.93 5.55 0.18
N LEU A 169 -3.94 4.22 0.04
CA LEU A 169 -5.12 3.46 -0.35
C LEU A 169 -6.11 3.26 0.79
N SER A 170 -5.71 3.45 2.05
CA SER A 170 -6.56 3.20 3.22
C SER A 170 -7.87 3.99 3.22
N GLY A 171 -7.84 5.24 2.73
CA GLY A 171 -9.03 6.08 2.58
C GLY A 171 -9.55 6.19 1.15
N ALA A 172 -8.87 5.59 0.19
CA ALA A 172 -9.20 5.74 -1.23
C ALA A 172 -10.49 5.03 -1.62
N PRO A 173 -11.23 5.53 -2.62
CA PRO A 173 -12.46 4.91 -3.09
C PRO A 173 -12.22 3.69 -4.00
N PHE A 174 -11.31 2.82 -3.60
CA PHE A 174 -10.97 1.56 -4.27
C PHE A 174 -11.31 0.36 -3.38
N ASP A 175 -11.71 -0.75 -3.99
CA ASP A 175 -11.78 -2.04 -3.31
C ASP A 175 -10.38 -2.66 -3.35
N VAL A 176 -9.66 -2.58 -2.23
CA VAL A 176 -8.28 -3.05 -2.10
C VAL A 176 -8.26 -4.44 -1.48
N LYS A 177 -7.56 -5.36 -2.10
CA LYS A 177 -7.31 -6.71 -1.61
C LYS A 177 -5.82 -7.04 -1.64
N PHE A 178 -5.37 -7.79 -0.65
CA PHE A 178 -4.03 -8.37 -0.64
C PHE A 178 -4.13 -9.79 -1.20
N ILE A 179 -3.29 -10.11 -2.18
CA ILE A 179 -3.22 -11.45 -2.78
C ILE A 179 -1.78 -11.94 -2.78
N SER A 180 -1.59 -13.24 -2.59
CA SER A 180 -0.27 -13.84 -2.57
C SER A 180 0.16 -14.34 -3.96
N PHE A 181 1.45 -14.59 -4.11
CA PHE A 181 1.98 -15.26 -5.30
C PHE A 181 1.48 -16.71 -5.39
N ASP A 182 1.23 -17.36 -4.25
CA ASP A 182 0.67 -18.72 -4.22
C ASP A 182 -0.79 -18.73 -4.69
N ASP A 183 -1.56 -17.69 -4.36
CA ASP A 183 -2.93 -17.54 -4.89
C ASP A 183 -2.93 -17.44 -6.42
N ILE A 184 -2.01 -16.66 -7.00
CA ILE A 184 -1.88 -16.56 -8.46
C ILE A 184 -1.42 -17.89 -9.08
N ARG A 185 -0.47 -18.59 -8.44
CA ARG A 185 0.03 -19.88 -8.92
C ARG A 185 -1.07 -20.94 -8.95
N ASN A 186 -1.87 -20.97 -7.89
CA ASN A 186 -2.93 -21.96 -7.75
C ASN A 186 -4.20 -21.58 -8.52
N HIS A 187 -4.45 -20.28 -8.69
CA HIS A 187 -5.64 -19.73 -9.33
C HIS A 187 -5.26 -18.60 -10.32
N PRO A 188 -4.67 -18.93 -11.49
CA PRO A 188 -4.16 -17.91 -12.42
C PRO A 188 -5.22 -16.95 -12.93
N ASP A 189 -6.49 -17.32 -12.91
CA ASP A 189 -7.62 -16.49 -13.33
C ASP A 189 -8.11 -15.54 -12.21
N LEU A 190 -7.54 -15.62 -11.00
CA LEU A 190 -7.87 -14.73 -9.90
C LEU A 190 -7.70 -13.25 -10.28
N LEU A 191 -6.64 -12.95 -11.07
CA LEU A 191 -6.35 -11.58 -11.50
C LEU A 191 -7.47 -10.97 -12.34
N ASP A 192 -8.25 -11.75 -13.07
CA ASP A 192 -9.37 -11.27 -13.89
C ASP A 192 -10.49 -10.64 -13.03
N SER A 193 -10.46 -10.84 -11.72
CA SER A 193 -11.37 -10.20 -10.78
C SER A 193 -10.97 -8.78 -10.37
N PHE A 194 -9.81 -8.29 -10.80
CA PHE A 194 -9.28 -6.97 -10.49
C PHE A 194 -9.16 -6.09 -11.72
N ASP A 195 -9.10 -4.78 -11.52
CA ASP A 195 -8.82 -3.81 -12.56
C ASP A 195 -7.33 -3.48 -12.64
N VAL A 196 -6.66 -3.43 -11.48
CA VAL A 196 -5.23 -3.08 -11.35
C VAL A 196 -4.55 -3.97 -10.33
N VAL A 197 -3.32 -4.34 -10.63
CA VAL A 197 -2.42 -5.06 -9.72
C VAL A 197 -1.22 -4.17 -9.40
N LEU A 198 -0.87 -4.09 -8.11
CA LEU A 198 0.30 -3.37 -7.62
C LEU A 198 1.36 -4.34 -7.10
N ASN A 199 2.62 -4.08 -7.45
CA ASN A 199 3.79 -4.72 -6.83
C ASN A 199 4.76 -3.64 -6.35
N VAL A 200 5.06 -3.61 -5.07
CA VAL A 200 5.67 -2.45 -4.41
C VAL A 200 6.74 -2.87 -3.42
N GLY A 201 7.86 -2.17 -3.41
CA GLY A 201 8.91 -2.31 -2.40
C GLY A 201 10.29 -2.48 -3.02
N ASP A 202 11.27 -2.82 -2.17
CA ASP A 202 12.64 -3.09 -2.59
C ASP A 202 12.81 -4.54 -3.07
N ALA A 203 13.80 -4.76 -3.93
CA ALA A 203 14.14 -6.08 -4.45
C ALA A 203 14.45 -7.08 -3.34
N TYR A 204 14.14 -8.34 -3.60
CA TYR A 204 14.39 -9.47 -2.69
C TYR A 204 13.72 -9.36 -1.32
N THR A 205 12.78 -8.46 -1.16
CA THR A 205 11.92 -8.40 0.03
C THR A 205 10.69 -9.27 -0.13
N ALA A 206 10.01 -9.54 0.98
CA ALA A 206 8.73 -10.24 0.98
C ALA A 206 7.61 -9.42 0.31
N TYR A 207 7.79 -8.12 0.16
CA TYR A 207 6.81 -7.25 -0.48
C TYR A 207 6.83 -7.38 -2.00
N THR A 208 8.01 -7.43 -2.62
CA THR A 208 8.16 -7.55 -4.07
C THR A 208 8.09 -8.97 -4.59
N GLY A 209 8.35 -9.97 -3.75
CA GLY A 209 8.21 -11.37 -4.09
C GLY A 209 9.51 -12.12 -4.40
N GLY A 210 10.59 -11.44 -4.74
CA GLY A 210 11.91 -12.04 -5.00
C GLY A 210 11.84 -13.20 -6.00
N ASP A 211 12.29 -14.39 -5.59
CA ASP A 211 12.37 -15.58 -6.46
C ASP A 211 11.01 -16.10 -7.00
N ASN A 212 9.87 -15.60 -6.49
CA ASN A 212 8.59 -15.93 -7.11
C ASN A 212 8.51 -15.46 -8.57
N TRP A 213 9.26 -14.43 -8.93
CA TRP A 213 9.33 -13.92 -10.30
C TRP A 213 10.14 -14.78 -11.27
N LYS A 214 10.71 -15.90 -10.81
CA LYS A 214 11.26 -16.96 -11.66
C LYS A 214 10.20 -17.95 -12.14
N ASP A 215 9.00 -17.89 -11.59
CA ASP A 215 7.91 -18.80 -11.91
C ASP A 215 7.15 -18.34 -13.15
N GLU A 216 7.28 -19.13 -14.21
CA GLU A 216 6.63 -18.86 -15.50
C GLU A 216 5.09 -18.82 -15.41
N ALA A 217 4.50 -19.55 -14.46
CA ALA A 217 3.05 -19.53 -14.27
C ALA A 217 2.59 -18.16 -13.77
N ILE A 218 3.33 -17.58 -12.81
CA ILE A 218 3.05 -16.24 -12.29
C ILE A 218 3.26 -15.17 -13.35
N LEU A 219 4.41 -15.22 -14.05
CA LEU A 219 4.72 -14.28 -15.13
C LEU A 219 3.66 -14.32 -16.23
N THR A 220 3.28 -15.54 -16.65
CA THR A 220 2.24 -15.72 -17.66
C THR A 220 0.88 -15.20 -17.21
N ALA A 221 0.50 -15.45 -15.96
CA ALA A 221 -0.78 -14.97 -15.42
C ALA A 221 -0.84 -13.44 -15.43
N VAL A 222 0.21 -12.76 -14.95
CA VAL A 222 0.26 -11.29 -14.92
C VAL A 222 0.31 -10.71 -16.34
N ARG A 223 1.15 -11.25 -17.24
CA ARG A 223 1.20 -10.79 -18.63
C ARG A 223 -0.15 -10.97 -19.33
N ARG A 224 -0.81 -12.12 -19.16
CA ARG A 224 -2.13 -12.37 -19.72
C ARG A 224 -3.17 -11.37 -19.22
N PHE A 225 -3.18 -11.09 -17.91
CA PHE A 225 -4.06 -10.13 -17.30
C PHE A 225 -3.89 -8.73 -17.91
N VAL A 226 -2.65 -8.24 -17.99
CA VAL A 226 -2.38 -6.92 -18.57
C VAL A 226 -2.67 -6.91 -20.08
N TYR A 227 -2.25 -7.94 -20.81
CA TYR A 227 -2.51 -8.03 -22.26
C TYR A 227 -4.00 -7.92 -22.60
N ARG A 228 -4.88 -8.40 -21.74
CA ARG A 228 -6.34 -8.35 -21.89
C ARG A 228 -6.98 -7.04 -21.45
N GLY A 229 -6.22 -6.09 -20.93
CA GLY A 229 -6.71 -4.77 -20.54
C GLY A 229 -6.58 -4.43 -19.07
N GLY A 230 -6.03 -5.31 -18.25
CA GLY A 230 -5.70 -5.03 -16.86
C GLY A 230 -4.57 -4.02 -16.72
N GLY A 231 -4.50 -3.35 -15.55
CA GLY A 231 -3.42 -2.43 -15.23
C GLY A 231 -2.38 -3.07 -14.31
N PHE A 232 -1.10 -2.71 -14.49
CA PHE A 232 -0.04 -3.10 -13.57
C PHE A 232 0.75 -1.87 -13.12
N ILE A 233 0.90 -1.68 -11.81
CA ILE A 233 1.67 -0.57 -11.25
C ILE A 233 2.81 -1.14 -10.43
N GLY A 234 4.03 -0.79 -10.81
CA GLY A 234 5.25 -1.12 -10.09
C GLY A 234 5.82 0.08 -9.36
N VAL A 235 6.20 -0.08 -8.09
CA VAL A 235 6.82 0.97 -7.27
C VAL A 235 8.10 0.47 -6.63
N GLY A 236 9.19 1.23 -6.78
CA GLY A 236 10.50 0.85 -6.27
C GLY A 236 11.22 -0.12 -7.21
N GLU A 237 11.38 -1.35 -6.78
CA GLU A 237 11.96 -2.45 -7.57
C GLU A 237 10.92 -3.57 -7.79
N PRO A 238 9.85 -3.29 -8.54
CA PRO A 238 8.76 -4.23 -8.75
C PRO A 238 9.19 -5.39 -9.65
N ALA A 239 8.62 -6.56 -9.41
CA ALA A 239 8.90 -7.77 -10.20
C ALA A 239 10.40 -8.08 -10.31
N SER A 240 11.17 -7.73 -9.29
CA SER A 240 12.62 -7.79 -9.31
C SER A 240 13.18 -9.14 -8.89
N CYS A 241 13.93 -9.72 -9.80
CA CYS A 241 14.71 -10.92 -9.57
C CYS A 241 15.73 -11.07 -10.71
N GLN A 242 17.02 -11.19 -10.40
CA GLN A 242 18.02 -11.42 -11.44
C GLN A 242 17.80 -12.79 -12.08
N TRP A 243 17.20 -12.81 -13.24
CA TRP A 243 16.87 -14.02 -13.97
C TRP A 243 16.83 -13.81 -15.49
N GLN A 244 17.36 -14.72 -16.26
CA GLN A 244 17.36 -14.69 -17.73
C GLN A 244 17.82 -13.36 -18.37
N GLY A 245 18.76 -12.66 -17.73
CA GLY A 245 19.32 -11.41 -18.25
C GLY A 245 18.50 -10.16 -17.92
N HIS A 246 17.42 -10.29 -17.20
CA HIS A 246 16.58 -9.18 -16.71
C HIS A 246 16.63 -9.07 -15.19
N PHE A 247 16.46 -7.85 -14.70
CA PHE A 247 16.24 -7.61 -13.28
C PHE A 247 14.75 -7.39 -12.99
N PHE A 248 14.07 -6.57 -13.79
CA PHE A 248 12.62 -6.49 -13.76
C PHE A 248 12.00 -7.53 -14.68
N GLN A 249 11.41 -8.58 -14.12
CA GLN A 249 10.84 -9.68 -14.90
C GLN A 249 9.57 -9.29 -15.69
N LEU A 250 9.02 -8.09 -15.42
CA LEU A 250 7.91 -7.48 -16.13
C LEU A 250 8.32 -6.15 -16.79
N ALA A 251 9.59 -6.03 -17.22
CA ALA A 251 10.08 -4.85 -17.92
C ALA A 251 9.27 -4.51 -19.18
N ASP A 252 8.79 -5.51 -19.89
CA ASP A 252 7.93 -5.39 -21.06
C ASP A 252 6.56 -4.73 -20.74
N ILE A 253 6.02 -4.92 -19.55
CA ILE A 253 4.80 -4.28 -19.09
C ILE A 253 5.11 -2.88 -18.54
N LEU A 254 6.14 -2.75 -17.69
CA LEU A 254 6.49 -1.51 -17.04
C LEU A 254 7.11 -0.47 -17.98
N GLY A 255 7.72 -0.93 -19.06
CA GLY A 255 8.49 -0.09 -19.99
C GLY A 255 9.82 0.42 -19.44
N VAL A 256 10.30 -0.17 -18.36
CA VAL A 256 11.55 0.20 -17.71
C VAL A 256 12.33 -1.04 -17.26
N GLU A 257 13.65 -0.85 -17.08
CA GLU A 257 14.55 -1.87 -16.54
C GLU A 257 15.56 -1.21 -15.61
N GLU A 258 16.15 -1.97 -14.72
CA GLU A 258 17.18 -1.49 -13.80
C GLU A 258 18.58 -1.89 -14.28
N GLU A 259 19.50 -0.92 -14.30
CA GLU A 259 20.91 -1.17 -14.51
C GLU A 259 21.56 -1.59 -13.19
N THR A 260 21.97 -2.83 -13.08
CA THR A 260 22.48 -3.41 -11.83
C THR A 260 23.99 -3.38 -11.69
N GLY A 261 24.73 -3.06 -12.75
CA GLY A 261 26.20 -3.16 -12.77
C GLY A 261 26.95 -1.85 -12.99
N TYR A 262 26.32 -0.87 -13.62
CA TYR A 262 27.01 0.35 -14.06
C TYR A 262 26.15 1.59 -13.84
N THR A 263 26.78 2.76 -13.90
CA THR A 263 26.06 4.02 -13.92
C THR A 263 25.38 4.19 -15.26
N LEU A 264 24.13 4.63 -15.27
CA LEU A 264 23.39 4.95 -16.49
C LEU A 264 24.14 5.96 -17.36
N ASN A 265 24.33 5.59 -18.62
CA ASN A 265 25.00 6.42 -19.60
C ASN A 265 24.12 6.74 -20.82
N VAL A 266 22.81 6.56 -20.70
CA VAL A 266 21.87 6.70 -21.82
C VAL A 266 21.14 8.02 -21.73
N ASP A 267 21.15 8.78 -22.81
CA ASP A 267 20.45 10.06 -22.93
C ASP A 267 19.24 9.96 -23.90
N LYS A 268 18.83 8.72 -24.24
CA LYS A 268 17.80 8.48 -25.26
C LYS A 268 16.53 7.93 -24.64
N TYR A 269 15.79 8.79 -24.00
CA TYR A 269 14.44 8.45 -23.58
C TYR A 269 13.42 9.18 -24.43
N ASN A 270 12.25 8.60 -24.61
CA ASN A 270 11.06 9.36 -25.01
C ASN A 270 10.63 10.24 -23.83
N TRP A 271 11.46 11.24 -23.55
CA TRP A 271 11.15 12.26 -22.56
C TRP A 271 10.07 13.18 -23.10
N GLN A 272 8.99 13.26 -22.40
CA GLN A 272 7.94 14.19 -22.70
C GLN A 272 7.60 14.97 -21.42
N ASP A 273 8.00 16.23 -21.37
CA ASP A 273 7.51 17.18 -20.37
C ASP A 273 6.07 17.59 -20.73
N HIS A 274 5.20 16.60 -20.88
CA HIS A 274 3.82 16.82 -21.25
C HIS A 274 2.92 16.63 -20.04
N ALA A 275 1.87 17.47 -19.98
CA ALA A 275 0.76 17.25 -19.08
C ALA A 275 0.15 15.86 -19.35
N HIS A 276 0.40 14.93 -18.46
CA HIS A 276 -0.18 13.60 -18.51
C HIS A 276 -1.25 13.47 -17.43
N PHE A 277 -2.31 12.72 -17.69
CA PHE A 277 -3.41 12.51 -16.73
C PHE A 277 -2.90 12.17 -15.32
N ILE A 278 -1.86 11.33 -15.21
CA ILE A 278 -1.30 10.92 -13.91
C ILE A 278 -0.73 12.10 -13.12
N THR A 279 -0.10 13.07 -13.79
CA THR A 279 0.60 14.20 -13.17
C THR A 279 -0.16 15.52 -13.20
N GLU A 280 -1.35 15.55 -13.80
CA GLU A 280 -2.07 16.77 -14.17
C GLU A 280 -2.36 17.70 -12.99
N ASP A 281 -2.70 17.17 -11.81
CA ASP A 281 -3.00 17.97 -10.63
C ASP A 281 -1.99 17.82 -9.49
N SER A 282 -0.88 17.12 -9.71
CA SER A 282 0.17 16.91 -8.70
C SER A 282 1.36 17.87 -8.87
N GLY A 283 1.59 18.37 -10.09
CA GLY A 283 2.65 19.32 -10.42
C GLY A 283 4.03 18.92 -9.87
N ASP A 284 4.75 19.90 -9.31
CA ASP A 284 6.07 19.71 -8.69
C ASP A 284 6.01 19.19 -7.25
N ALA A 285 4.81 18.95 -6.72
CA ALA A 285 4.60 18.47 -5.37
C ALA A 285 4.82 16.96 -5.20
N ILE A 286 5.14 16.22 -6.29
CA ILE A 286 5.43 14.80 -6.24
C ILE A 286 6.79 14.60 -5.56
N ASP A 287 6.79 13.82 -4.48
CA ASP A 287 7.99 13.39 -3.79
C ASP A 287 8.21 11.90 -4.07
N PHE A 288 9.30 11.59 -4.76
CA PHE A 288 9.72 10.20 -5.00
C PHE A 288 10.58 9.64 -3.88
N GLY A 289 10.89 10.44 -2.85
CA GLY A 289 11.72 10.05 -1.72
C GLY A 289 13.12 9.59 -2.14
N GLU A 290 13.60 8.53 -1.53
CA GLU A 290 14.87 7.88 -1.90
C GLU A 290 14.66 6.93 -3.11
N GLY A 291 13.90 7.35 -4.12
CA GLY A 291 13.57 6.53 -5.28
C GLY A 291 14.80 6.01 -6.02
N LYS A 292 14.62 4.92 -6.75
CA LYS A 292 15.72 4.27 -7.49
C LYS A 292 16.26 5.19 -8.59
N LYS A 293 17.59 5.18 -8.75
CA LYS A 293 18.31 6.09 -9.65
C LYS A 293 18.82 5.42 -10.92
N ASN A 294 18.97 4.10 -10.92
CA ASN A 294 19.54 3.33 -12.02
C ASN A 294 18.46 2.72 -12.94
N ILE A 295 17.32 3.37 -13.03
CA ILE A 295 16.22 2.91 -13.86
C ILE A 295 16.29 3.60 -15.21
N PHE A 296 16.23 2.82 -16.29
CA PHE A 296 16.19 3.34 -17.64
C PHE A 296 14.91 2.89 -18.38
N ALA A 297 14.47 3.73 -19.32
CA ALA A 297 13.30 3.44 -20.11
C ALA A 297 13.61 2.55 -21.32
N LEU A 298 12.70 1.62 -21.60
CA LEU A 298 12.67 0.89 -22.86
C LEU A 298 12.04 1.76 -23.96
N GLU A 299 12.24 1.36 -25.22
CA GLU A 299 11.76 2.14 -26.38
C GLU A 299 10.24 2.36 -26.38
N SER A 300 9.49 1.42 -25.84
CA SER A 300 8.02 1.50 -25.80
C SER A 300 7.45 2.44 -24.75
N ALA A 301 8.26 2.85 -23.77
CA ALA A 301 7.78 3.64 -22.64
C ALA A 301 7.74 5.15 -22.93
N THR A 302 6.82 5.82 -22.25
CA THR A 302 6.81 7.29 -22.14
C THR A 302 7.25 7.68 -20.75
N VAL A 303 8.36 8.41 -20.65
CA VAL A 303 8.89 8.93 -19.37
C VAL A 303 8.17 10.23 -19.02
N LEU A 304 7.56 10.28 -17.83
CA LEU A 304 6.83 11.44 -17.35
C LEU A 304 7.64 12.27 -16.36
N ARG A 305 8.55 11.64 -15.61
CA ARG A 305 9.49 12.31 -14.69
C ARG A 305 10.81 11.56 -14.67
N GLN A 306 11.90 12.32 -14.62
CA GLN A 306 13.25 11.79 -14.43
C GLN A 306 14.06 12.70 -13.52
N ILE A 307 15.10 12.15 -12.91
CA ILE A 307 16.13 12.92 -12.22
C ILE A 307 17.48 12.47 -12.75
N ASP A 308 18.32 13.41 -13.13
CA ASP A 308 19.56 13.13 -13.84
C ASP A 308 19.27 12.25 -15.09
N LYS A 309 19.70 11.00 -15.08
CA LYS A 309 19.45 10.01 -16.15
C LYS A 309 18.48 8.92 -15.73
N GLY A 310 18.03 8.92 -14.49
CA GLY A 310 17.15 7.90 -13.93
C GLY A 310 15.67 8.22 -14.12
N VAL A 311 14.90 7.24 -14.52
CA VAL A 311 13.45 7.36 -14.65
C VAL A 311 12.80 7.31 -13.27
N GLN A 312 11.96 8.29 -12.96
CA GLN A 312 11.19 8.32 -11.72
C GLN A 312 9.71 7.94 -11.92
N LEU A 313 9.16 8.28 -13.06
CA LEU A 313 7.79 7.95 -13.43
C LEU A 313 7.73 7.68 -14.92
N ALA A 314 7.23 6.51 -15.29
CA ALA A 314 7.01 6.13 -16.68
C ALA A 314 5.68 5.41 -16.83
N VAL A 315 5.16 5.44 -18.05
CA VAL A 315 3.96 4.72 -18.48
C VAL A 315 4.25 3.92 -19.74
N ASN A 316 3.57 2.79 -19.87
CA ASN A 316 3.72 1.90 -21.01
C ASN A 316 2.38 1.24 -21.36
N THR A 317 2.28 0.72 -22.58
CA THR A 317 1.14 -0.10 -23.01
C THR A 317 1.61 -1.51 -23.34
N PHE A 318 0.81 -2.49 -22.92
CA PHE A 318 1.09 -3.89 -23.20
C PHE A 318 -0.20 -4.60 -23.61
N GLY A 319 -0.31 -4.94 -24.88
CA GLY A 319 -1.59 -5.42 -25.43
C GLY A 319 -2.68 -4.36 -25.33
N GLN A 320 -3.76 -4.68 -24.63
CA GLN A 320 -4.86 -3.75 -24.36
C GLN A 320 -4.73 -3.06 -22.99
N GLY A 321 -3.77 -3.48 -22.17
CA GLY A 321 -3.56 -2.97 -20.83
C GLY A 321 -2.42 -1.96 -20.74
N ARG A 322 -2.18 -1.49 -19.51
CA ARG A 322 -1.26 -0.38 -19.25
C ARG A 322 -0.38 -0.67 -18.03
N GLY A 323 0.91 -0.35 -18.17
CA GLY A 323 1.90 -0.40 -17.09
C GLY A 323 2.27 0.99 -16.61
N VAL A 324 2.49 1.13 -15.29
CA VAL A 324 3.02 2.35 -14.67
C VAL A 324 4.20 1.96 -13.80
N TYR A 325 5.29 2.70 -13.94
CA TYR A 325 6.44 2.59 -13.06
C TYR A 325 6.60 3.88 -12.24
N ILE A 326 6.86 3.73 -10.94
CA ILE A 326 7.14 4.82 -9.99
C ILE A 326 8.36 4.43 -9.16
N SER A 327 9.40 5.25 -9.15
CA SER A 327 10.68 4.90 -8.50
C SER A 327 10.63 4.84 -6.97
N GLY A 328 9.66 5.47 -6.37
CA GLY A 328 9.37 5.48 -4.94
C GLY A 328 8.17 6.37 -4.65
N LEU A 329 7.38 6.05 -3.64
CA LEU A 329 6.17 6.82 -3.32
C LEU A 329 5.90 6.83 -1.81
N PRO A 330 6.63 7.66 -1.04
CA PRO A 330 6.32 7.87 0.37
C PRO A 330 4.92 8.47 0.52
N TYR A 331 4.30 8.23 1.66
CA TYR A 331 2.97 8.78 1.91
C TYR A 331 2.99 10.31 2.02
N SER A 332 2.19 10.93 1.18
CA SER A 332 1.77 12.32 1.31
C SER A 332 0.42 12.50 0.60
N PHE A 333 -0.27 13.60 0.86
CA PHE A 333 -1.54 13.85 0.18
C PHE A 333 -1.37 14.03 -1.34
N ALA A 334 -0.29 14.69 -1.76
CA ALA A 334 0.03 14.84 -3.18
C ALA A 334 0.37 13.49 -3.83
N ASN A 335 1.19 12.67 -3.16
CA ASN A 335 1.53 11.34 -3.64
C ASN A 335 0.31 10.39 -3.67
N SER A 336 -0.60 10.53 -2.73
CA SER A 336 -1.87 9.78 -2.75
C SER A 336 -2.68 10.12 -4.01
N ARG A 337 -2.72 11.39 -4.40
CA ARG A 337 -3.39 11.83 -5.62
C ARG A 337 -2.72 11.28 -6.89
N LEU A 338 -1.39 11.28 -6.92
CA LEU A 338 -0.64 10.65 -8.02
C LEU A 338 -1.00 9.17 -8.15
N LEU A 339 -1.02 8.43 -7.04
CA LEU A 339 -1.38 7.02 -7.03
C LEU A 339 -2.81 6.79 -7.53
N TYR A 340 -3.77 7.59 -7.08
CA TYR A 340 -5.17 7.46 -7.52
C TYR A 340 -5.30 7.66 -9.03
N ARG A 341 -4.63 8.67 -9.57
CA ARG A 341 -4.59 8.91 -11.02
C ARG A 341 -3.86 7.79 -11.76
N ALA A 342 -2.77 7.27 -11.23
CA ALA A 342 -2.07 6.13 -11.80
C ALA A 342 -2.98 4.89 -11.87
N ILE A 343 -3.74 4.60 -10.83
CA ILE A 343 -4.71 3.49 -10.79
C ILE A 343 -5.81 3.71 -11.83
N LEU A 344 -6.40 4.90 -11.89
CA LEU A 344 -7.47 5.20 -12.86
C LEU A 344 -6.96 5.12 -14.30
N TRP A 345 -5.76 5.61 -14.56
CA TRP A 345 -5.15 5.50 -15.89
C TRP A 345 -4.85 4.05 -16.25
N ALA A 346 -4.22 3.30 -15.36
CA ALA A 346 -3.90 1.88 -15.59
C ALA A 346 -5.17 1.05 -15.83
N ALA A 347 -6.27 1.41 -15.16
CA ALA A 347 -7.59 0.78 -15.33
C ALA A 347 -8.41 1.33 -16.51
N SER A 348 -7.85 2.20 -17.36
CA SER A 348 -8.58 2.87 -18.46
C SER A 348 -9.89 3.54 -17.99
N ALA A 349 -9.83 4.23 -16.84
CA ALA A 349 -10.98 4.81 -16.14
C ALA A 349 -10.78 6.27 -15.76
N GLU A 350 -10.04 7.04 -16.55
CA GLU A 350 -9.67 8.43 -16.29
C GLU A 350 -10.90 9.32 -16.01
N GLY A 351 -11.99 9.11 -16.73
CA GLY A 351 -13.24 9.85 -16.54
C GLY A 351 -13.90 9.67 -15.16
N LYS A 352 -13.43 8.71 -14.35
CA LYS A 352 -13.94 8.49 -12.98
C LYS A 352 -13.27 9.37 -11.94
N ILE A 353 -12.24 10.16 -12.29
CA ILE A 353 -11.54 11.06 -11.36
C ILE A 353 -12.47 12.09 -10.73
N HIS A 354 -13.57 12.44 -11.38
CA HIS A 354 -14.55 13.40 -10.88
C HIS A 354 -15.57 12.81 -9.90
N ARG A 355 -15.46 11.51 -9.62
CA ARG A 355 -16.36 10.82 -8.68
C ARG A 355 -15.61 10.52 -7.39
N TRP A 356 -16.14 11.01 -6.28
CA TRP A 356 -15.63 10.73 -4.93
C TRP A 356 -14.18 11.20 -4.68
N PHE A 357 -13.73 12.17 -5.46
CA PHE A 357 -12.44 12.84 -5.26
C PHE A 357 -12.65 14.33 -5.04
N SER A 358 -12.03 14.85 -4.00
CA SER A 358 -12.00 16.30 -3.75
C SER A 358 -10.92 16.96 -4.60
N THR A 359 -11.14 18.22 -4.97
CA THR A 359 -10.09 19.07 -5.56
C THR A 359 -9.04 19.51 -4.54
N ASN A 360 -9.32 19.38 -3.25
CA ASN A 360 -8.40 19.66 -2.16
C ASN A 360 -7.80 18.36 -1.64
N TYR A 361 -6.48 18.24 -1.64
CA TYR A 361 -5.77 17.04 -1.19
C TYR A 361 -5.99 16.69 0.29
N ASN A 362 -6.31 17.69 1.12
CA ASN A 362 -6.57 17.49 2.54
C ASN A 362 -8.01 17.03 2.85
N VAL A 363 -8.82 16.80 1.81
CA VAL A 363 -10.21 16.37 1.96
C VAL A 363 -10.42 15.05 1.25
N GLU A 364 -10.81 14.03 1.98
CA GLU A 364 -11.27 12.76 1.45
C GLU A 364 -12.80 12.69 1.48
N VAL A 365 -13.35 12.05 0.47
CA VAL A 365 -14.80 11.84 0.33
C VAL A 365 -15.08 10.35 0.36
N HIS A 366 -15.94 9.93 1.28
CA HIS A 366 -16.36 8.54 1.41
C HIS A 366 -17.84 8.41 1.10
N ALA A 367 -18.16 7.50 0.20
CA ALA A 367 -19.54 7.13 -0.10
C ALA A 367 -19.83 5.72 0.44
N LEU A 368 -20.89 5.60 1.20
CA LEU A 368 -21.33 4.36 1.82
C LEU A 368 -22.77 4.06 1.38
N SER A 369 -23.04 2.82 1.02
CA SER A 369 -24.37 2.37 0.61
C SER A 369 -25.00 1.52 1.71
N LEU A 370 -26.25 1.83 2.04
CA LEU A 370 -27.08 1.00 2.92
C LEU A 370 -27.77 -0.14 2.17
N ILE A 371 -27.67 -0.15 0.84
CA ILE A 371 -28.29 -1.17 0.00
C ILE A 371 -27.18 -2.10 -0.49
N HIS A 372 -27.27 -3.37 -0.14
CA HIS A 372 -26.48 -4.41 -0.79
C HIS A 372 -26.95 -4.55 -2.24
N ILE A 373 -26.19 -3.97 -3.14
CA ILE A 373 -26.44 -4.11 -4.57
C ILE A 373 -25.77 -5.39 -5.05
#